data_86ab5f96e6deb3da3caecda6b062254b
#
_entry.id   86ab5f96e6deb3da3caecda6b062254b
#
_cell.length_a   1.000
_cell.length_b   1.000
_cell.length_c   1.000
_cell.angle_alpha   90.00
_cell.angle_beta   90.00
_cell.angle_gamma   90.00
#
_symmetry.space_group_name_H-M   'P 1'
#
loop_
_entity.id
_entity.type
_entity.pdbx_description
1 polymer ?
#
loop_
_entity_poly.entity_id
_entity_poly.type
_entity_poly.pdbx_seq_one_letter_code
_entity_poly.pdbx_strand_id
1 'polypeptide(L)'
;MTDAGDTPPRPRETMRGQPRVLQPFLTWVTGVPLAGSAPRVRWRPGLAAAAGVAQTAIGIAVGALGLKAGGVLAVLLVLLAWPVIAGGMRRLDVVVVHQTLHRMFVASDAGNRVMSEILTTLLWRPPYDGNKEEHLLHHAYPCSLRDGDTNYLSGTGARPGMTRGEFRRYLVKAVFSPRHHWSFFSARVKANFFSRPPAYRLAMALVYLAATVAFLAFSGMWLPWLLLWFVPATFFFHNQTFLYTLSEHRWWLFDNAERLTKAQRDQLTFARFCGAPVPARSGGTTGGARRALAVAAWWARMVLVYAPYRLCVLVGDTVQHDLHHVRPKCDWANSSWERNDELTGDRAERFYEVWGGLLTHVYVGNSVLETSARPSVPLTPVAA
;
A
#
# COMPACT_ATOMS: atom_id res chain seq x y z
N MET A 1 -21.95 -9.04 -31.70
CA MET A 1 -21.05 -7.90 -31.99
C MET A 1 -21.50 -6.78 -31.07
N THR A 2 -20.90 -6.67 -29.90
CA THR A 2 -21.12 -5.54 -28.99
C THR A 2 -20.23 -4.41 -29.48
N ASP A 3 -20.84 -3.26 -29.68
CA ASP A 3 -20.24 -2.04 -30.22
C ASP A 3 -18.98 -1.64 -29.43
N ALA A 4 -17.80 -1.70 -30.05
CA ALA A 4 -16.52 -1.36 -29.46
C ALA A 4 -16.34 0.15 -29.20
N GLY A 5 -17.42 0.94 -29.33
CA GLY A 5 -17.41 2.40 -29.36
C GLY A 5 -17.60 3.15 -28.05
N ASP A 6 -18.01 2.49 -26.96
CA ASP A 6 -18.56 3.22 -25.80
C ASP A 6 -17.89 2.92 -24.43
N THR A 7 -16.70 2.34 -24.42
CA THR A 7 -15.96 2.21 -23.14
C THR A 7 -15.38 3.57 -22.77
N PRO A 8 -15.78 4.16 -21.62
CA PRO A 8 -15.27 5.47 -21.23
C PRO A 8 -13.75 5.43 -21.10
N PRO A 9 -13.03 6.46 -21.55
CA PRO A 9 -11.58 6.48 -21.50
C PRO A 9 -11.09 6.32 -20.06
N ARG A 10 -10.00 5.57 -19.88
CA ARG A 10 -9.36 5.41 -18.56
C ARG A 10 -9.14 6.78 -17.92
N PRO A 11 -9.39 6.95 -16.60
CA PRO A 11 -9.23 8.24 -15.93
C PRO A 11 -7.89 8.93 -16.22
N ARG A 12 -6.80 8.15 -16.37
CA ARG A 12 -5.47 8.67 -16.68
C ARG A 12 -5.41 9.41 -18.02
N GLU A 13 -6.12 8.93 -19.03
CA GLU A 13 -6.12 9.54 -20.36
C GLU A 13 -6.81 10.90 -20.38
N THR A 14 -7.80 11.10 -19.51
CA THR A 14 -8.44 12.43 -19.34
C THR A 14 -7.48 13.50 -18.80
N MET A 15 -6.36 13.07 -18.17
CA MET A 15 -5.33 13.94 -17.60
C MET A 15 -4.28 14.37 -18.63
N ARG A 16 -4.33 13.90 -19.88
CA ARG A 16 -3.38 14.22 -20.95
C ARG A 16 -3.25 15.72 -21.21
N GLY A 17 -4.35 16.45 -21.08
CA GLY A 17 -4.39 17.92 -21.23
C GLY A 17 -3.79 18.71 -20.07
N GLN A 18 -3.34 18.07 -18.99
CA GLN A 18 -2.69 18.76 -17.87
C GLN A 18 -1.22 19.14 -18.24
N PRO A 19 -0.63 20.18 -17.61
CA PRO A 19 0.72 20.63 -17.90
C PRO A 19 1.75 19.50 -17.90
N ARG A 20 2.68 19.52 -18.87
CA ARG A 20 3.71 18.48 -19.03
C ARG A 20 4.58 18.30 -17.77
N VAL A 21 4.85 19.40 -17.04
CA VAL A 21 5.64 19.38 -15.79
C VAL A 21 4.95 18.59 -14.68
N LEU A 22 3.63 18.50 -14.69
CA LEU A 22 2.83 17.77 -13.69
C LEU A 22 2.59 16.30 -14.06
N GLN A 23 2.92 15.86 -15.27
CA GLN A 23 2.70 14.48 -15.71
C GLN A 23 3.46 13.43 -14.87
N PRO A 24 4.72 13.67 -14.41
CA PRO A 24 5.38 12.73 -13.49
C PRO A 24 4.64 12.58 -12.16
N PHE A 25 4.14 13.67 -11.59
CA PHE A 25 3.33 13.65 -10.36
C PHE A 25 2.03 12.87 -10.59
N LEU A 26 1.34 13.11 -11.70
CA LEU A 26 0.11 12.41 -12.04
C LEU A 26 0.35 10.91 -12.28
N THR A 27 1.46 10.53 -12.93
CA THR A 27 1.86 9.12 -13.08
C THR A 27 2.13 8.48 -11.72
N TRP A 28 2.87 9.17 -10.85
CA TRP A 28 3.17 8.65 -9.51
C TRP A 28 1.89 8.51 -8.67
N VAL A 29 1.04 9.53 -8.63
CA VAL A 29 -0.14 9.50 -7.78
C VAL A 29 -1.18 8.48 -8.27
N THR A 30 -1.41 8.41 -9.57
CA THR A 30 -2.38 7.46 -10.13
C THR A 30 -1.84 6.03 -10.16
N GLY A 31 -0.53 5.84 -10.26
CA GLY A 31 0.11 4.56 -10.52
C GLY A 31 0.10 4.16 -12.00
N VAL A 32 -0.37 5.03 -12.91
CA VAL A 32 -0.52 4.74 -14.34
C VAL A 32 0.17 5.78 -15.19
N PRO A 33 1.07 5.42 -16.12
CA PRO A 33 1.61 6.33 -17.12
C PRO A 33 0.55 6.68 -18.17
N LEU A 34 0.73 7.76 -18.93
CA LEU A 34 -0.03 8.02 -20.14
C LEU A 34 0.29 6.97 -21.22
N ALA A 35 -0.71 6.55 -21.98
CA ALA A 35 -0.49 5.69 -23.13
C ALA A 35 0.53 6.31 -24.09
N GLY A 36 1.50 5.49 -24.54
CA GLY A 36 2.60 5.90 -25.40
C GLY A 36 3.69 6.73 -24.73
N SER A 37 3.68 6.90 -23.39
CA SER A 37 4.77 7.57 -22.68
C SER A 37 5.82 6.56 -22.21
N ALA A 38 7.09 6.99 -22.18
CA ALA A 38 8.20 6.24 -21.61
C ALA A 38 8.63 6.81 -20.25
N PRO A 39 9.25 5.99 -19.37
CA PRO A 39 9.77 6.47 -18.10
C PRO A 39 10.91 7.46 -18.33
N ARG A 40 10.85 8.62 -17.66
CA ARG A 40 11.94 9.62 -17.70
C ARG A 40 13.19 9.13 -16.96
N VAL A 41 12.98 8.33 -15.92
CA VAL A 41 14.03 7.73 -15.11
C VAL A 41 13.61 6.28 -14.87
N ARG A 42 14.49 5.35 -15.16
CA ARG A 42 14.30 3.95 -14.82
C ARG A 42 14.77 3.73 -13.39
N TRP A 43 13.85 3.36 -12.53
CA TRP A 43 14.14 3.11 -11.11
C TRP A 43 14.95 1.82 -10.95
N ARG A 44 15.91 1.87 -10.01
CA ARG A 44 16.65 0.69 -9.57
C ARG A 44 16.19 0.29 -8.17
N PRO A 45 16.32 -0.98 -7.77
CA PRO A 45 15.95 -1.45 -6.43
C PRO A 45 16.52 -0.59 -5.30
N GLY A 46 17.79 -0.22 -5.39
CA GLY A 46 18.44 0.65 -4.40
C GLY A 46 17.81 2.04 -4.26
N LEU A 47 17.26 2.62 -5.34
CA LEU A 47 16.55 3.90 -5.28
C LEU A 47 15.21 3.76 -4.55
N ALA A 48 14.53 2.62 -4.68
CA ALA A 48 13.31 2.33 -3.94
C ALA A 48 13.58 2.25 -2.43
N ALA A 49 14.67 1.60 -2.04
CA ALA A 49 15.12 1.55 -0.65
C ALA A 49 15.52 2.94 -0.14
N ALA A 50 16.33 3.68 -0.89
CA ALA A 50 16.73 5.06 -0.55
C ALA A 50 15.52 5.98 -0.39
N ALA A 51 14.49 5.83 -1.22
CA ALA A 51 13.24 6.60 -1.10
C ALA A 51 12.50 6.28 0.21
N GLY A 52 12.49 5.01 0.67
CA GLY A 52 11.91 4.62 1.96
C GLY A 52 12.66 5.24 3.14
N VAL A 53 14.00 5.17 3.11
CA VAL A 53 14.86 5.80 4.12
C VAL A 53 14.68 7.32 4.13
N ALA A 54 14.72 7.96 2.95
CA ALA A 54 14.55 9.41 2.82
C ALA A 54 13.18 9.87 3.33
N GLN A 55 12.11 9.16 2.97
CA GLN A 55 10.76 9.47 3.45
C GLN A 55 10.67 9.37 4.99
N THR A 56 11.24 8.33 5.59
CA THR A 56 11.30 8.17 7.05
C THR A 56 12.08 9.31 7.70
N ALA A 57 13.26 9.62 7.16
CA ALA A 57 14.11 10.70 7.66
C ALA A 57 13.46 12.09 7.54
N ILE A 58 12.79 12.39 6.43
CA ILE A 58 12.03 13.63 6.24
C ILE A 58 10.92 13.74 7.29
N GLY A 59 10.16 12.66 7.51
CA GLY A 59 9.13 12.63 8.54
C GLY A 59 9.71 12.90 9.94
N ILE A 60 10.83 12.25 10.30
CA ILE A 60 11.52 12.48 11.58
C ILE A 60 12.00 13.94 11.68
N ALA A 61 12.58 14.50 10.62
CA ALA A 61 13.03 15.89 10.60
C ALA A 61 11.86 16.88 10.82
N VAL A 62 10.73 16.67 10.14
CA VAL A 62 9.51 17.49 10.31
C VAL A 62 9.00 17.40 11.75
N GLY A 63 8.92 16.21 12.32
CA GLY A 63 8.50 16.05 13.71
C GLY A 63 9.48 16.66 14.72
N ALA A 64 10.79 16.52 14.48
CA ALA A 64 11.82 17.14 15.34
C ALA A 64 11.77 18.68 15.29
N LEU A 65 11.54 19.26 14.11
CA LEU A 65 11.30 20.71 13.98
C LEU A 65 10.05 21.12 14.78
N GLY A 66 8.99 20.32 14.73
CA GLY A 66 7.80 20.55 15.55
C GLY A 66 8.10 20.55 17.04
N LEU A 67 8.78 19.50 17.53
CA LEU A 67 9.16 19.41 18.95
C LEU A 67 10.03 20.59 19.40
N LYS A 68 10.93 21.07 18.54
CA LYS A 68 11.77 22.25 18.80
C LYS A 68 10.97 23.54 18.80
N ALA A 69 9.96 23.69 17.93
CA ALA A 69 9.14 24.91 17.84
C ALA A 69 8.19 25.05 19.04
N GLY A 70 7.71 23.96 19.61
CA GLY A 70 6.78 23.96 20.72
C GLY A 70 5.34 24.38 20.37
N GLY A 71 4.48 24.46 21.39
CA GLY A 71 3.12 24.95 21.24
C GLY A 71 2.25 24.17 20.24
N VAL A 72 1.30 24.84 19.61
CA VAL A 72 0.38 24.25 18.61
C VAL A 72 1.13 23.72 17.40
N LEU A 73 2.22 24.39 17.00
CA LEU A 73 3.01 23.97 15.84
C LEU A 73 3.69 22.61 16.07
N ALA A 74 4.11 22.33 17.31
CA ALA A 74 4.62 21.00 17.68
C ALA A 74 3.56 19.92 17.40
N VAL A 75 2.33 20.12 17.85
CA VAL A 75 1.24 19.16 17.65
C VAL A 75 0.99 18.95 16.16
N LEU A 76 0.85 20.02 15.38
CA LEU A 76 0.55 19.92 13.95
C LEU A 76 1.65 19.19 13.17
N LEU A 77 2.92 19.55 13.41
CA LEU A 77 4.05 18.94 12.70
C LEU A 77 4.29 17.48 13.13
N VAL A 78 4.10 17.15 14.40
CA VAL A 78 4.20 15.76 14.88
C VAL A 78 3.07 14.90 14.30
N LEU A 79 1.83 15.39 14.28
CA LEU A 79 0.69 14.68 13.67
C LEU A 79 0.91 14.46 12.16
N LEU A 80 1.50 15.42 11.46
CA LEU A 80 1.86 15.29 10.05
C LEU A 80 3.03 14.30 9.85
N ALA A 81 4.01 14.31 10.75
CA ALA A 81 5.20 13.46 10.68
C ALA A 81 4.85 11.96 10.82
N TRP A 82 3.94 11.60 11.69
CA TRP A 82 3.61 10.20 12.00
C TRP A 82 3.24 9.35 10.77
N PRO A 83 2.24 9.73 9.95
CA PRO A 83 1.92 8.94 8.76
C PRO A 83 3.03 8.93 7.71
N VAL A 84 3.85 10.00 7.63
CA VAL A 84 4.97 10.08 6.70
C VAL A 84 6.09 9.12 7.13
N ILE A 85 6.47 9.10 8.41
CA ILE A 85 7.47 8.17 8.97
C ILE A 85 7.02 6.73 8.73
N ALA A 86 5.78 6.41 9.14
CA ALA A 86 5.22 5.07 8.98
C ALA A 86 5.13 4.66 7.49
N GLY A 87 4.81 5.60 6.58
CA GLY A 87 4.81 5.36 5.13
C GLY A 87 6.19 5.02 4.58
N GLY A 88 7.25 5.68 5.06
CA GLY A 88 8.63 5.34 4.74
C GLY A 88 9.03 3.93 5.24
N MET A 89 8.70 3.63 6.49
CA MET A 89 8.89 2.30 7.08
C MET A 89 8.13 1.22 6.29
N ARG A 90 6.89 1.50 5.87
CA ARG A 90 6.11 0.58 5.04
C ARG A 90 6.74 0.37 3.66
N ARG A 91 7.32 1.40 3.05
CA ARG A 91 8.04 1.24 1.79
C ARG A 91 9.23 0.29 1.96
N LEU A 92 9.95 0.37 3.08
CA LEU A 92 11.02 -0.58 3.38
C LEU A 92 10.50 -2.00 3.59
N ASP A 93 9.33 -2.18 4.19
CA ASP A 93 8.70 -3.49 4.43
C ASP A 93 8.03 -4.05 3.14
N VAL A 94 6.91 -3.45 2.72
CA VAL A 94 6.05 -4.04 1.67
C VAL A 94 6.57 -3.82 0.24
N VAL A 95 7.67 -3.11 0.05
CA VAL A 95 8.36 -2.99 -1.24
C VAL A 95 9.72 -3.68 -1.16
N VAL A 96 10.63 -3.19 -0.30
CA VAL A 96 12.01 -3.71 -0.30
C VAL A 96 12.09 -5.11 0.30
N VAL A 97 11.60 -5.34 1.53
CA VAL A 97 11.60 -6.69 2.13
C VAL A 97 10.82 -7.66 1.26
N HIS A 98 9.62 -7.28 0.80
CA HIS A 98 8.80 -8.10 -0.08
C HIS A 98 9.58 -8.57 -1.33
N GLN A 99 10.30 -7.68 -2.00
CA GLN A 99 11.09 -8.05 -3.17
C GLN A 99 12.32 -8.91 -2.85
N THR A 100 12.83 -8.83 -1.61
CA THR A 100 13.86 -9.79 -1.16
C THR A 100 13.31 -11.22 -1.03
N LEU A 101 12.03 -11.38 -0.65
CA LEU A 101 11.38 -12.70 -0.56
C LEU A 101 11.27 -13.36 -1.95
N HIS A 102 11.06 -12.55 -3.00
CA HIS A 102 11.10 -12.98 -4.40
C HIS A 102 12.51 -13.09 -5.00
N ARG A 103 13.56 -12.75 -4.23
CA ARG A 103 14.96 -12.71 -4.69
C ARG A 103 15.19 -11.70 -5.83
N MET A 104 14.49 -10.57 -5.78
CA MET A 104 14.47 -9.54 -6.82
C MET A 104 15.10 -8.21 -6.42
N PHE A 105 15.58 -8.08 -5.18
CA PHE A 105 16.19 -6.83 -4.73
C PHE A 105 17.66 -6.73 -5.14
N VAL A 106 18.46 -7.80 -4.95
CA VAL A 106 19.85 -7.93 -5.40
C VAL A 106 20.05 -9.29 -6.10
N ALA A 107 21.13 -9.42 -6.87
CA ALA A 107 21.40 -10.63 -7.64
C ALA A 107 21.70 -11.86 -6.77
N SER A 108 22.24 -11.71 -5.56
CA SER A 108 22.62 -12.82 -4.71
C SER A 108 21.52 -13.17 -3.69
N ASP A 109 21.25 -14.46 -3.51
CA ASP A 109 20.30 -14.96 -2.50
C ASP A 109 20.72 -14.57 -1.08
N ALA A 110 22.02 -14.64 -0.78
CA ALA A 110 22.56 -14.21 0.49
C ALA A 110 22.34 -12.72 0.74
N GLY A 111 22.54 -11.88 -0.28
CA GLY A 111 22.29 -10.45 -0.18
C GLY A 111 20.81 -10.11 0.05
N ASN A 112 19.89 -10.83 -0.62
CA ASN A 112 18.45 -10.68 -0.36
C ASN A 112 18.09 -11.05 1.08
N ARG A 113 18.63 -12.18 1.60
CA ARG A 113 18.42 -12.60 2.98
C ARG A 113 18.95 -11.56 3.97
N VAL A 114 20.20 -11.10 3.80
CA VAL A 114 20.84 -10.12 4.70
C VAL A 114 20.04 -8.82 4.73
N MET A 115 19.65 -8.29 3.56
CA MET A 115 18.84 -7.07 3.49
C MET A 115 17.51 -7.25 4.22
N SER A 116 16.82 -8.38 3.97
CA SER A 116 15.57 -8.69 4.66
C SER A 116 15.76 -8.76 6.17
N GLU A 117 16.77 -9.48 6.66
CA GLU A 117 17.01 -9.64 8.10
C GLU A 117 17.31 -8.31 8.78
N ILE A 118 18.10 -7.43 8.14
CA ILE A 118 18.36 -6.08 8.68
C ILE A 118 17.08 -5.29 8.79
N LEU A 119 16.32 -5.16 7.70
CA LEU A 119 15.11 -4.34 7.67
C LEU A 119 14.01 -4.90 8.57
N THR A 120 13.80 -6.23 8.57
CA THR A 120 12.81 -6.86 9.43
C THR A 120 13.19 -6.79 10.91
N THR A 121 14.49 -6.78 11.27
CA THR A 121 14.94 -6.52 12.65
C THR A 121 14.60 -5.09 13.07
N LEU A 122 14.96 -4.09 12.26
CA LEU A 122 14.68 -2.68 12.55
C LEU A 122 13.17 -2.40 12.68
N LEU A 123 12.35 -3.08 11.89
CA LEU A 123 10.91 -2.91 11.86
C LEU A 123 10.16 -3.92 12.74
N TRP A 124 10.86 -4.81 13.45
CA TRP A 124 10.32 -5.87 14.30
C TRP A 124 9.37 -6.82 13.54
N ARG A 125 9.63 -7.06 12.26
CA ARG A 125 8.88 -8.01 11.43
C ARG A 125 9.39 -9.43 11.66
N PRO A 126 8.68 -10.49 11.24
CA PRO A 126 9.17 -11.87 11.31
C PRO A 126 10.51 -12.07 10.60
N PRO A 127 11.33 -13.07 11.00
CA PRO A 127 12.56 -13.46 10.30
C PRO A 127 12.29 -13.82 8.84
N TYR A 128 13.34 -13.76 8.00
CA TYR A 128 13.26 -14.00 6.56
C TYR A 128 12.54 -15.29 6.17
N ASP A 129 12.90 -16.43 6.78
CA ASP A 129 12.38 -17.73 6.37
C ASP A 129 10.87 -17.84 6.64
N GLY A 130 10.41 -17.49 7.84
CA GLY A 130 8.97 -17.49 8.19
C GLY A 130 8.18 -16.49 7.34
N ASN A 131 8.71 -15.28 7.15
CA ASN A 131 8.06 -14.27 6.31
C ASN A 131 7.94 -14.74 4.85
N LYS A 132 8.99 -15.41 4.33
CA LYS A 132 8.98 -15.97 2.99
C LYS A 132 7.98 -17.12 2.82
N GLU A 133 7.90 -18.01 3.78
CA GLU A 133 6.96 -19.13 3.78
C GLU A 133 5.51 -18.60 3.76
N GLU A 134 5.17 -17.70 4.68
CA GLU A 134 3.85 -17.05 4.71
C GLU A 134 3.51 -16.36 3.39
N HIS A 135 4.47 -15.62 2.82
CA HIS A 135 4.28 -14.93 1.56
C HIS A 135 4.08 -15.87 0.36
N LEU A 136 4.80 -16.98 0.30
CA LEU A 136 4.60 -18.00 -0.75
C LEU A 136 3.26 -18.74 -0.59
N LEU A 137 2.80 -18.98 0.64
CA LEU A 137 1.46 -19.51 0.91
C LEU A 137 0.37 -18.54 0.46
N HIS A 138 0.56 -17.24 0.71
CA HIS A 138 -0.33 -16.18 0.22
C HIS A 138 -0.45 -16.20 -1.32
N HIS A 139 0.66 -16.31 -2.06
CA HIS A 139 0.62 -16.45 -3.52
C HIS A 139 -0.04 -17.73 -4.01
N ALA A 140 0.20 -18.83 -3.31
CA ALA A 140 -0.33 -20.14 -3.70
C ALA A 140 -1.83 -20.29 -3.40
N TYR A 141 -2.29 -19.71 -2.29
CA TYR A 141 -3.63 -19.88 -1.74
C TYR A 141 -4.27 -18.57 -1.28
N PRO A 142 -4.27 -17.50 -2.11
CA PRO A 142 -4.79 -16.20 -1.69
C PRO A 142 -6.25 -16.29 -1.27
N CYS A 143 -6.63 -15.55 -0.26
CA CYS A 143 -8.00 -15.50 0.29
C CYS A 143 -8.51 -16.83 0.89
N SER A 144 -7.66 -17.83 1.13
CA SER A 144 -8.04 -19.09 1.78
C SER A 144 -7.67 -19.07 3.27
N LEU A 145 -8.11 -20.11 4.02
CA LEU A 145 -7.71 -20.28 5.43
C LEU A 145 -6.21 -20.60 5.60
N ARG A 146 -5.50 -20.96 4.53
CA ARG A 146 -4.04 -21.14 4.54
C ARG A 146 -3.27 -19.83 4.39
N ASP A 147 -3.96 -18.77 4.00
CA ASP A 147 -3.42 -17.43 3.85
C ASP A 147 -3.47 -16.69 5.20
N GLY A 148 -2.30 -16.30 5.70
CA GLY A 148 -2.17 -15.57 6.96
C GLY A 148 -2.92 -14.24 6.97
N ASP A 149 -3.00 -13.55 5.84
CA ASP A 149 -3.71 -12.27 5.71
C ASP A 149 -5.23 -12.44 5.79
N THR A 150 -5.78 -13.54 5.24
CA THR A 150 -7.19 -13.91 5.40
C THR A 150 -7.54 -14.15 6.87
N ASN A 151 -6.69 -14.92 7.57
CA ASN A 151 -6.88 -15.20 9.00
C ASN A 151 -6.75 -13.92 9.84
N TYR A 152 -5.80 -13.05 9.52
CA TYR A 152 -5.65 -11.76 10.15
C TYR A 152 -6.92 -10.90 10.00
N LEU A 153 -7.43 -10.72 8.78
CA LEU A 153 -8.64 -9.92 8.53
C LEU A 153 -9.87 -10.50 9.23
N SER A 154 -10.07 -11.81 9.15
CA SER A 154 -11.17 -12.49 9.87
C SER A 154 -11.08 -12.24 11.38
N GLY A 155 -9.87 -12.29 11.94
CA GLY A 155 -9.61 -12.00 13.35
C GLY A 155 -9.91 -10.56 13.77
N THR A 156 -9.92 -9.60 12.83
CA THR A 156 -10.34 -8.20 13.08
C THR A 156 -11.85 -8.01 13.09
N GLY A 157 -12.61 -8.99 12.62
CA GLY A 157 -14.06 -8.94 12.46
C GLY A 157 -14.52 -8.49 11.06
N ALA A 158 -13.62 -8.44 10.07
CA ALA A 158 -13.99 -8.29 8.67
C ALA A 158 -14.81 -9.51 8.22
N ARG A 159 -15.89 -9.29 7.49
CA ARG A 159 -16.76 -10.36 7.00
C ARG A 159 -17.45 -9.95 5.70
N PRO A 160 -17.85 -10.91 4.85
CA PRO A 160 -18.59 -10.61 3.63
C PRO A 160 -19.97 -10.01 3.92
N GLY A 161 -20.51 -9.31 2.94
CA GLY A 161 -21.89 -8.81 2.97
C GLY A 161 -22.17 -7.66 3.94
N MET A 162 -21.14 -7.00 4.46
CA MET A 162 -21.32 -5.78 5.25
C MET A 162 -21.87 -4.65 4.37
N THR A 163 -22.84 -3.90 4.88
CA THR A 163 -23.27 -2.63 4.27
C THR A 163 -22.18 -1.56 4.43
N ARG A 164 -22.21 -0.50 3.64
CA ARG A 164 -21.28 0.65 3.77
C ARG A 164 -21.25 1.24 5.18
N GLY A 165 -22.42 1.32 5.83
CA GLY A 165 -22.53 1.84 7.18
C GLY A 165 -21.87 0.93 8.22
N GLU A 166 -22.10 -0.39 8.13
CA GLU A 166 -21.45 -1.38 8.99
C GLU A 166 -19.95 -1.40 8.78
N PHE A 167 -19.49 -1.39 7.54
CA PHE A 167 -18.07 -1.41 7.22
C PHE A 167 -17.35 -0.15 7.71
N ARG A 168 -17.95 1.04 7.58
CA ARG A 168 -17.38 2.27 8.16
C ARG A 168 -17.26 2.20 9.67
N ARG A 169 -18.29 1.71 10.38
CA ARG A 169 -18.23 1.49 11.83
C ARG A 169 -17.15 0.49 12.20
N TYR A 170 -17.05 -0.60 11.44
CA TYR A 170 -15.97 -1.58 11.61
C TYR A 170 -14.59 -0.94 11.43
N LEU A 171 -14.36 -0.18 10.36
CA LEU A 171 -13.08 0.50 10.12
C LEU A 171 -12.68 1.40 11.30
N VAL A 172 -13.59 2.26 11.77
CA VAL A 172 -13.31 3.15 12.90
C VAL A 172 -12.98 2.33 14.15
N LYS A 173 -13.75 1.30 14.44
CA LYS A 173 -13.49 0.42 15.60
C LYS A 173 -12.14 -0.28 15.49
N ALA A 174 -11.80 -0.83 14.34
CA ALA A 174 -10.54 -1.56 14.14
C ALA A 174 -9.33 -0.62 14.24
N VAL A 175 -9.38 0.56 13.60
CA VAL A 175 -8.30 1.57 13.62
C VAL A 175 -7.96 2.04 15.04
N PHE A 176 -8.94 2.14 15.92
CA PHE A 176 -8.74 2.61 17.30
C PHE A 176 -8.81 1.49 18.36
N SER A 177 -8.90 0.21 17.97
CA SER A 177 -9.00 -0.92 18.89
C SER A 177 -7.68 -1.19 19.62
N PRO A 178 -7.60 -1.01 20.96
CA PRO A 178 -6.40 -1.37 21.72
C PRO A 178 -6.06 -2.87 21.59
N ARG A 179 -7.08 -3.74 21.54
CA ARG A 179 -6.89 -5.19 21.36
C ARG A 179 -6.25 -5.50 20.01
N HIS A 180 -6.66 -4.84 18.94
CA HIS A 180 -6.11 -5.02 17.60
C HIS A 180 -4.63 -4.59 17.56
N HIS A 181 -4.32 -3.40 18.10
CA HIS A 181 -2.93 -2.93 18.19
C HIS A 181 -2.07 -3.80 19.07
N TRP A 182 -2.58 -4.27 20.22
CA TRP A 182 -1.85 -5.18 21.09
C TRP A 182 -1.59 -6.53 20.43
N SER A 183 -2.56 -7.10 19.73
CA SER A 183 -2.40 -8.34 18.97
C SER A 183 -1.28 -8.23 17.94
N PHE A 184 -1.28 -7.15 17.15
CA PHE A 184 -0.26 -6.89 16.14
C PHE A 184 1.13 -6.68 16.78
N PHE A 185 1.21 -5.88 17.83
CA PHE A 185 2.48 -5.62 18.54
C PHE A 185 3.03 -6.90 19.20
N SER A 186 2.19 -7.63 19.91
CA SER A 186 2.59 -8.85 20.59
C SER A 186 3.03 -9.95 19.62
N ALA A 187 2.39 -10.06 18.44
CA ALA A 187 2.83 -10.99 17.40
C ALA A 187 4.26 -10.67 16.91
N ARG A 188 4.60 -9.39 16.73
CA ARG A 188 5.95 -8.94 16.36
C ARG A 188 6.98 -9.26 17.45
N VAL A 189 6.64 -9.02 18.72
CA VAL A 189 7.49 -9.36 19.86
C VAL A 189 7.70 -10.88 19.93
N LYS A 190 6.62 -11.65 19.81
CA LYS A 190 6.71 -13.13 19.81
C LYS A 190 7.60 -13.63 18.68
N ALA A 191 7.42 -13.15 17.44
CA ALA A 191 8.21 -13.60 16.30
C ALA A 191 9.72 -13.37 16.46
N ASN A 192 10.12 -12.30 17.16
CA ASN A 192 11.54 -11.95 17.33
C ASN A 192 12.19 -12.57 18.57
N PHE A 193 11.42 -12.92 19.62
CA PHE A 193 11.99 -13.33 20.91
C PHE A 193 11.48 -14.67 21.44
N PHE A 194 10.25 -15.10 21.10
CA PHE A 194 9.58 -16.21 21.79
C PHE A 194 9.15 -17.36 20.88
N SER A 195 8.93 -17.14 19.57
CA SER A 195 8.52 -18.19 18.61
C SER A 195 9.71 -18.99 18.07
N ARG A 196 10.73 -19.24 18.89
CA ARG A 196 11.96 -19.97 18.54
C ARG A 196 12.65 -19.40 17.28
N PRO A 197 12.91 -18.08 17.22
CA PRO A 197 13.64 -17.53 16.10
C PRO A 197 15.04 -18.17 16.00
N PRO A 198 15.66 -18.20 14.81
CA PRO A 198 17.05 -18.62 14.67
C PRO A 198 17.98 -17.84 15.62
N ALA A 199 19.02 -18.48 16.13
CA ALA A 199 19.92 -17.88 17.14
C ALA A 199 20.51 -16.53 16.67
N TYR A 200 20.91 -16.44 15.39
CA TYR A 200 21.42 -15.19 14.83
C TYR A 200 20.36 -14.08 14.86
N ARG A 201 19.07 -14.42 14.59
CA ARG A 201 17.98 -13.46 14.61
C ARG A 201 17.69 -12.94 16.02
N LEU A 202 17.66 -13.84 16.99
CA LEU A 202 17.55 -13.47 18.40
C LEU A 202 18.68 -12.53 18.81
N ALA A 203 19.93 -12.86 18.42
CA ALA A 203 21.08 -12.00 18.70
C ALA A 203 20.94 -10.62 18.08
N MET A 204 20.53 -10.52 16.80
CA MET A 204 20.27 -9.23 16.13
C MET A 204 19.20 -8.41 16.87
N ALA A 205 18.09 -9.04 17.26
CA ALA A 205 16.99 -8.38 17.97
C ALA A 205 17.44 -7.88 19.37
N LEU A 206 18.22 -8.68 20.11
CA LEU A 206 18.78 -8.31 21.40
C LEU A 206 19.81 -7.16 21.28
N VAL A 207 20.71 -7.22 20.29
CA VAL A 207 21.68 -6.16 20.01
C VAL A 207 20.95 -4.85 19.65
N TYR A 208 19.94 -4.92 18.77
CA TYR A 208 19.15 -3.75 18.41
C TYR A 208 18.41 -3.15 19.63
N LEU A 209 17.80 -3.99 20.46
CA LEU A 209 17.14 -3.54 21.69
C LEU A 209 18.13 -2.90 22.67
N ALA A 210 19.26 -3.57 22.93
CA ALA A 210 20.29 -3.08 23.84
C ALA A 210 20.90 -1.75 23.35
N ALA A 211 21.19 -1.65 22.03
CA ALA A 211 21.68 -0.41 21.42
C ALA A 211 20.68 0.72 21.53
N THR A 212 19.39 0.43 21.32
CA THR A 212 18.30 1.43 21.47
C THR A 212 18.21 1.91 22.91
N VAL A 213 18.18 1.01 23.89
CA VAL A 213 18.12 1.35 25.32
C VAL A 213 19.35 2.15 25.74
N ALA A 214 20.55 1.72 25.35
CA ALA A 214 21.78 2.44 25.64
C ALA A 214 21.78 3.86 25.04
N PHE A 215 21.42 3.98 23.74
CA PHE A 215 21.28 5.28 23.09
C PHE A 215 20.34 6.22 23.87
N LEU A 216 19.17 5.72 24.25
CA LEU A 216 18.16 6.52 24.99
C LEU A 216 18.63 6.90 26.39
N ALA A 217 19.33 5.99 27.09
CA ALA A 217 19.87 6.25 28.42
C ALA A 217 20.97 7.33 28.38
N PHE A 218 21.86 7.28 27.37
CA PHE A 218 22.97 8.25 27.26
C PHE A 218 22.53 9.59 26.65
N SER A 219 21.58 9.59 25.71
CA SER A 219 21.15 10.82 25.02
C SER A 219 20.01 11.56 25.71
N GLY A 220 19.23 10.89 26.58
CA GLY A 220 18.00 11.44 27.15
C GLY A 220 16.84 11.63 26.15
N MET A 221 16.96 11.13 24.92
CA MET A 221 16.02 11.35 23.82
C MET A 221 14.76 10.45 23.89
N TRP A 222 14.28 10.11 25.08
CA TRP A 222 13.12 9.23 25.26
C TRP A 222 11.85 9.76 24.61
N LEU A 223 11.52 11.03 24.82
CA LEU A 223 10.30 11.63 24.27
C LEU A 223 10.37 11.77 22.73
N PRO A 224 11.43 12.31 22.11
CA PRO A 224 11.60 12.30 20.68
C PRO A 224 11.51 10.89 20.08
N TRP A 225 12.18 9.89 20.68
CA TRP A 225 12.12 8.52 20.22
C TRP A 225 10.70 7.93 20.31
N LEU A 226 10.01 8.14 21.43
CA LEU A 226 8.62 7.70 21.60
C LEU A 226 7.72 8.27 20.51
N LEU A 227 7.79 9.60 20.28
CA LEU A 227 6.91 10.30 19.37
C LEU A 227 7.30 10.10 17.89
N LEU A 228 8.59 10.04 17.56
CA LEU A 228 9.06 10.05 16.17
C LEU A 228 9.53 8.68 15.65
N TRP A 229 9.55 7.66 16.52
CA TRP A 229 9.89 6.29 16.11
C TRP A 229 8.86 5.28 16.60
N PHE A 230 8.64 5.19 17.93
CA PHE A 230 7.80 4.14 18.50
C PHE A 230 6.33 4.26 18.10
N VAL A 231 5.72 5.44 18.24
CA VAL A 231 4.31 5.68 17.83
C VAL A 231 4.11 5.45 16.33
N PRO A 232 4.95 6.01 15.41
CA PRO A 232 4.86 5.67 13.99
C PRO A 232 5.03 4.18 13.69
N ALA A 233 6.01 3.51 14.30
CA ALA A 233 6.33 2.09 14.05
C ALA A 233 5.29 1.12 14.61
N THR A 234 4.47 1.54 15.56
CA THR A 234 3.44 0.70 16.19
C THR A 234 2.04 1.06 15.73
N PHE A 235 1.56 2.26 16.02
CA PHE A 235 0.19 2.65 15.72
C PHE A 235 -0.05 2.97 14.24
N PHE A 236 0.75 3.85 13.64
CA PHE A 236 0.54 4.28 12.26
C PHE A 236 0.94 3.20 11.25
N PHE A 237 2.07 2.55 11.45
CA PHE A 237 2.50 1.43 10.60
C PHE A 237 1.47 0.29 10.61
N HIS A 238 0.93 -0.05 11.77
CA HIS A 238 -0.11 -1.07 11.89
C HIS A 238 -1.37 -0.66 11.13
N ASN A 239 -1.89 0.55 11.36
CA ASN A 239 -3.08 1.03 10.65
C ASN A 239 -2.88 1.10 9.14
N GLN A 240 -1.73 1.54 8.67
CA GLN A 240 -1.41 1.57 7.25
C GLN A 240 -1.30 0.16 6.66
N THR A 241 -0.76 -0.82 7.41
CA THR A 241 -0.74 -2.24 7.03
C THR A 241 -2.16 -2.79 6.95
N PHE A 242 -2.96 -2.58 7.98
CA PHE A 242 -4.36 -3.01 8.03
C PHE A 242 -5.19 -2.47 6.85
N LEU A 243 -5.11 -1.16 6.58
CA LEU A 243 -5.82 -0.52 5.46
C LEU A 243 -5.33 -1.02 4.09
N TYR A 244 -4.04 -1.30 3.97
CA TYR A 244 -3.46 -1.91 2.78
C TYR A 244 -4.03 -3.32 2.57
N THR A 245 -3.92 -4.21 3.57
CA THR A 245 -4.42 -5.58 3.49
C THR A 245 -5.92 -5.61 3.16
N LEU A 246 -6.75 -4.77 3.80
CA LEU A 246 -8.18 -4.66 3.47
C LEU A 246 -8.45 -4.31 1.99
N SER A 247 -7.52 -3.65 1.31
CA SER A 247 -7.67 -3.23 -0.09
C SER A 247 -6.94 -4.14 -1.08
N GLU A 248 -6.23 -5.15 -0.61
CA GLU A 248 -5.24 -5.89 -1.40
C GLU A 248 -5.86 -6.89 -2.37
N HIS A 249 -6.85 -7.62 -1.89
CA HIS A 249 -7.56 -8.67 -2.61
C HIS A 249 -9.06 -8.50 -2.53
N ARG A 250 -9.78 -9.28 -3.33
CA ARG A 250 -11.23 -9.50 -3.21
C ARG A 250 -11.46 -10.67 -2.25
N TRP A 251 -11.29 -10.42 -0.95
CA TRP A 251 -11.17 -11.40 0.12
C TRP A 251 -12.31 -12.42 0.18
N TRP A 252 -13.51 -12.01 -0.20
CA TRP A 252 -14.74 -12.81 -0.03
C TRP A 252 -15.43 -13.11 -1.37
N LEU A 253 -14.66 -13.15 -2.48
CA LEU A 253 -15.24 -13.39 -3.80
C LEU A 253 -15.70 -14.83 -3.98
N PHE A 254 -15.00 -15.80 -3.37
CA PHE A 254 -15.28 -17.22 -3.46
C PHE A 254 -15.38 -17.84 -2.07
N ASP A 255 -16.38 -18.72 -1.85
CA ASP A 255 -16.61 -19.39 -0.58
C ASP A 255 -15.49 -20.38 -0.22
N ASN A 256 -14.85 -20.98 -1.23
CA ASN A 256 -13.74 -21.91 -1.06
C ASN A 256 -12.56 -21.53 -1.96
N ALA A 257 -11.66 -20.71 -1.42
CA ALA A 257 -10.49 -20.23 -2.14
C ALA A 257 -9.31 -21.22 -2.21
N GLU A 258 -9.42 -22.41 -1.60
CA GLU A 258 -8.32 -23.39 -1.59
C GLU A 258 -8.13 -24.14 -2.92
N ARG A 259 -9.18 -24.23 -3.75
CA ARG A 259 -9.21 -25.02 -4.99
C ARG A 259 -9.49 -24.16 -6.22
N LEU A 260 -9.01 -22.93 -6.24
CA LEU A 260 -9.22 -22.03 -7.36
C LEU A 260 -8.33 -22.38 -8.55
N THR A 261 -8.90 -22.31 -9.75
CA THR A 261 -8.13 -22.27 -11.00
C THR A 261 -7.26 -21.03 -11.05
N LYS A 262 -6.26 -21.02 -11.93
CA LYS A 262 -5.41 -19.85 -12.14
C LYS A 262 -6.22 -18.61 -12.52
N ALA A 263 -7.17 -18.74 -13.43
CA ALA A 263 -8.04 -17.65 -13.85
C ALA A 263 -8.90 -17.10 -12.71
N GLN A 264 -9.38 -17.95 -11.81
CA GLN A 264 -10.12 -17.50 -10.62
C GLN A 264 -9.21 -16.79 -9.61
N ARG A 265 -7.96 -17.27 -9.43
CA ARG A 265 -6.97 -16.55 -8.58
C ARG A 265 -6.63 -15.17 -9.12
N ASP A 266 -6.48 -15.03 -10.46
CA ASP A 266 -6.24 -13.73 -11.07
C ASP A 266 -7.41 -12.74 -10.79
N GLN A 267 -8.64 -13.21 -10.69
CA GLN A 267 -9.80 -12.39 -10.32
C GLN A 267 -9.81 -11.92 -8.85
N LEU A 268 -9.02 -12.53 -7.99
CA LEU A 268 -8.87 -12.08 -6.60
C LEU A 268 -8.02 -10.83 -6.47
N THR A 269 -7.18 -10.52 -7.45
CA THR A 269 -6.27 -9.40 -7.45
C THR A 269 -6.72 -8.27 -8.37
N PHE A 270 -6.37 -7.05 -8.06
CA PHE A 270 -6.64 -5.90 -8.90
C PHE A 270 -5.64 -4.77 -8.66
N ALA A 271 -5.38 -3.98 -9.70
CA ALA A 271 -4.63 -2.74 -9.55
C ALA A 271 -5.49 -1.68 -8.85
N ARG A 272 -4.89 -0.95 -7.92
CA ARG A 272 -5.54 0.06 -7.06
C ARG A 272 -5.12 1.46 -7.49
N PHE A 273 -5.72 1.98 -8.57
CA PHE A 273 -5.33 3.26 -9.14
C PHE A 273 -6.01 4.43 -8.46
N CYS A 274 -5.20 5.42 -8.07
CA CYS A 274 -5.65 6.60 -7.37
C CYS A 274 -6.04 7.71 -8.33
N GLY A 275 -7.31 8.14 -8.28
CA GLY A 275 -7.76 9.24 -9.11
C GLY A 275 -9.20 9.12 -9.59
N ALA A 276 -9.60 10.15 -10.32
CA ALA A 276 -10.88 10.24 -11.01
C ALA A 276 -10.67 10.99 -12.33
N PRO A 277 -11.56 10.86 -13.32
CA PRO A 277 -11.49 11.63 -14.56
C PRO A 277 -11.45 13.14 -14.30
N VAL A 278 -10.68 13.86 -15.11
CA VAL A 278 -10.70 15.34 -15.09
C VAL A 278 -12.08 15.80 -15.53
N PRO A 279 -12.71 16.80 -14.86
CA PRO A 279 -14.00 17.31 -15.23
C PRO A 279 -14.05 17.76 -16.69
N ALA A 280 -15.03 17.22 -17.45
CA ALA A 280 -15.21 17.51 -18.86
C ALA A 280 -15.53 18.99 -19.11
N ARG A 281 -15.36 19.45 -20.36
CA ARG A 281 -15.85 20.76 -20.82
C ARG A 281 -17.35 20.64 -21.06
N SER A 282 -18.16 21.28 -20.23
CA SER A 282 -19.59 21.47 -20.54
C SER A 282 -19.69 22.51 -21.66
N GLY A 283 -20.41 22.22 -22.74
CA GLY A 283 -20.71 23.18 -23.79
C GLY A 283 -21.61 24.28 -23.25
N GLY A 284 -21.18 25.56 -23.31
CA GLY A 284 -21.97 26.73 -22.93
C GLY A 284 -21.13 27.83 -22.25
N THR A 285 -21.53 29.10 -22.43
CA THR A 285 -20.83 30.29 -21.96
C THR A 285 -20.82 30.44 -20.42
N THR A 286 -21.78 29.85 -19.71
CA THR A 286 -21.84 29.86 -18.22
C THR A 286 -21.00 28.77 -17.56
N GLY A 287 -20.33 27.89 -18.33
CA GLY A 287 -19.58 26.74 -17.84
C GLY A 287 -18.17 27.03 -17.29
N GLY A 288 -17.60 28.20 -17.62
CA GLY A 288 -16.18 28.49 -17.34
C GLY A 288 -15.83 28.47 -15.83
N ALA A 289 -16.55 29.25 -15.03
CA ALA A 289 -16.30 29.35 -13.59
C ALA A 289 -16.62 28.04 -12.85
N ARG A 290 -17.74 27.40 -13.18
CA ARG A 290 -18.12 26.08 -12.60
C ARG A 290 -17.09 25.02 -12.92
N ARG A 291 -16.56 24.99 -14.14
CA ARG A 291 -15.51 24.07 -14.54
C ARG A 291 -14.20 24.39 -13.80
N ALA A 292 -13.82 25.65 -13.67
CA ALA A 292 -12.61 26.03 -12.92
C ALA A 292 -12.70 25.54 -11.47
N LEU A 293 -13.83 25.71 -10.80
CA LEU A 293 -14.07 25.17 -9.45
C LEU A 293 -14.02 23.64 -9.42
N ALA A 294 -14.61 22.95 -10.40
CA ALA A 294 -14.56 21.50 -10.48
C ALA A 294 -13.14 20.97 -10.69
N VAL A 295 -12.34 21.63 -11.53
CA VAL A 295 -10.93 21.30 -11.74
C VAL A 295 -10.11 21.61 -10.48
N ALA A 296 -10.34 22.72 -9.81
CA ALA A 296 -9.69 23.03 -8.53
C ALA A 296 -10.02 22.00 -7.45
N ALA A 297 -11.28 21.59 -7.33
CA ALA A 297 -11.70 20.52 -6.43
C ALA A 297 -11.08 19.16 -6.80
N TRP A 298 -10.95 18.87 -8.09
CA TRP A 298 -10.25 17.68 -8.58
C TRP A 298 -8.77 17.70 -8.17
N TRP A 299 -8.05 18.83 -8.37
CA TRP A 299 -6.67 18.98 -7.92
C TRP A 299 -6.54 18.87 -6.41
N ALA A 300 -7.44 19.49 -5.65
CA ALA A 300 -7.47 19.34 -4.19
C ALA A 300 -7.57 17.86 -3.78
N ARG A 301 -8.41 17.07 -4.44
CA ARG A 301 -8.48 15.60 -4.19
C ARG A 301 -7.19 14.89 -4.57
N MET A 302 -6.57 15.24 -5.71
CA MET A 302 -5.30 14.64 -6.13
C MET A 302 -4.21 14.85 -5.08
N VAL A 303 -4.10 16.07 -4.53
CA VAL A 303 -3.05 16.47 -3.58
C VAL A 303 -3.39 16.05 -2.13
N LEU A 304 -4.63 16.25 -1.67
CA LEU A 304 -5.00 16.09 -0.26
C LEU A 304 -5.58 14.72 0.09
N VAL A 305 -5.99 13.93 -0.91
CA VAL A 305 -6.58 12.60 -0.67
C VAL A 305 -5.73 11.51 -1.31
N TYR A 306 -5.49 11.59 -2.62
CA TYR A 306 -4.81 10.51 -3.34
C TYR A 306 -3.30 10.49 -3.10
N ALA A 307 -2.64 11.64 -3.07
CA ALA A 307 -1.20 11.70 -2.80
C ALA A 307 -0.84 11.20 -1.38
N PRO A 308 -1.53 11.58 -0.29
CA PRO A 308 -1.32 10.97 1.04
C PRO A 308 -1.59 9.46 1.06
N TYR A 309 -2.63 8.98 0.38
CA TYR A 309 -2.89 7.55 0.27
C TYR A 309 -1.76 6.80 -0.44
N ARG A 310 -1.21 7.37 -1.51
CA ARG A 310 -0.02 6.86 -2.22
C ARG A 310 1.26 6.94 -1.40
N LEU A 311 1.40 7.97 -0.61
CA LEU A 311 2.59 8.18 0.22
C LEU A 311 2.62 7.25 1.42
N CYS A 312 1.46 6.97 2.03
CA CYS A 312 1.38 6.31 3.33
C CYS A 312 0.91 4.84 3.26
N VAL A 313 -0.02 4.50 2.37
CA VAL A 313 -0.64 3.17 2.33
C VAL A 313 -0.26 2.38 1.08
N LEU A 314 -0.50 2.93 -0.12
CA LEU A 314 -0.15 2.29 -1.40
C LEU A 314 1.24 2.70 -1.86
N VAL A 315 2.27 2.40 -1.08
CA VAL A 315 3.65 2.79 -1.36
C VAL A 315 4.27 1.98 -2.52
N GLY A 316 5.16 2.60 -3.30
CA GLY A 316 5.92 1.92 -4.34
C GLY A 316 5.07 1.24 -5.42
N ASP A 317 5.35 -0.02 -5.68
CA ASP A 317 4.72 -0.91 -6.66
C ASP A 317 3.39 -1.54 -6.18
N THR A 318 3.02 -1.33 -4.95
CA THR A 318 1.81 -1.94 -4.35
C THR A 318 0.50 -1.58 -5.06
N VAL A 319 0.47 -0.54 -5.89
CA VAL A 319 -0.70 -0.21 -6.73
C VAL A 319 -0.92 -1.19 -7.86
N GLN A 320 0.13 -1.84 -8.37
CA GLN A 320 0.11 -2.87 -9.42
C GLN A 320 0.13 -4.27 -8.82
N HIS A 321 -0.68 -4.53 -7.81
CA HIS A 321 -0.69 -5.81 -7.10
C HIS A 321 -1.11 -6.99 -8.00
N ASP A 322 -1.99 -6.75 -8.95
CA ASP A 322 -2.36 -7.72 -9.98
C ASP A 322 -1.17 -8.14 -10.85
N LEU A 323 -0.31 -7.20 -11.27
CA LEU A 323 0.92 -7.53 -12.00
C LEU A 323 1.82 -8.44 -11.18
N HIS A 324 1.97 -8.13 -9.88
CA HIS A 324 2.82 -8.91 -8.99
C HIS A 324 2.33 -10.36 -8.86
N HIS A 325 1.02 -10.61 -8.75
CA HIS A 325 0.47 -11.96 -8.70
C HIS A 325 0.51 -12.69 -10.06
N VAL A 326 0.27 -11.97 -11.16
CA VAL A 326 0.36 -12.54 -12.51
C VAL A 326 1.81 -12.83 -12.92
N ARG A 327 2.74 -11.98 -12.51
CA ARG A 327 4.16 -11.99 -12.87
C ARG A 327 5.07 -11.60 -11.71
N PRO A 328 5.29 -12.47 -10.72
CA PRO A 328 6.08 -12.16 -9.52
C PRO A 328 7.52 -11.71 -9.80
N LYS A 329 8.07 -12.05 -10.98
CA LYS A 329 9.41 -11.67 -11.45
C LYS A 329 9.37 -10.53 -12.47
N CYS A 330 8.47 -9.56 -12.32
CA CYS A 330 8.42 -8.36 -13.17
C CYS A 330 9.49 -7.33 -12.79
N ASP A 331 9.72 -6.32 -13.62
CA ASP A 331 10.49 -5.12 -13.25
C ASP A 331 9.67 -4.25 -12.25
N TRP A 332 9.60 -4.75 -11.01
CA TRP A 332 8.77 -4.16 -9.95
C TRP A 332 9.09 -2.69 -9.66
N ALA A 333 10.34 -2.29 -9.80
CA ALA A 333 10.74 -0.90 -9.58
C ALA A 333 10.14 0.05 -10.63
N ASN A 334 9.77 -0.49 -11.80
CA ASN A 334 9.11 0.22 -12.89
C ASN A 334 7.72 -0.38 -13.21
N SER A 335 7.06 -0.99 -12.23
CA SER A 335 5.82 -1.76 -12.37
C SER A 335 4.70 -1.05 -13.13
N SER A 336 4.61 0.28 -13.05
CA SER A 336 3.59 1.06 -13.75
C SER A 336 3.72 0.97 -15.28
N TRP A 337 4.95 0.94 -15.81
CA TRP A 337 5.22 0.76 -17.24
C TRP A 337 5.15 -0.71 -17.63
N GLU A 338 5.75 -1.59 -16.84
CA GLU A 338 5.71 -3.04 -17.05
C GLU A 338 4.28 -3.57 -17.18
N ARG A 339 3.37 -3.12 -16.27
CA ARG A 339 1.96 -3.48 -16.37
C ARG A 339 1.28 -2.94 -17.63
N ASN A 340 1.64 -1.74 -18.04
CA ASN A 340 1.07 -1.13 -19.23
C ASN A 340 1.48 -1.89 -20.50
N ASP A 341 2.70 -2.41 -20.52
CA ASP A 341 3.19 -3.26 -21.63
C ASP A 341 2.47 -4.62 -21.64
N GLU A 342 2.23 -5.24 -20.47
CA GLU A 342 1.44 -6.50 -20.38
C GLU A 342 0.00 -6.36 -20.87
N LEU A 343 -0.62 -5.17 -20.75
CA LEU A 343 -1.98 -4.91 -21.24
C LEU A 343 -2.09 -4.90 -22.77
N THR A 344 -0.98 -4.80 -23.49
CA THR A 344 -0.94 -4.89 -24.95
C THR A 344 -0.67 -6.32 -25.45
N GLY A 345 -0.48 -7.27 -24.55
CA GLY A 345 -0.15 -8.68 -24.85
C GLY A 345 -1.31 -9.65 -24.57
N ASP A 346 -1.04 -10.94 -24.77
CA ASP A 346 -2.00 -12.06 -24.66
C ASP A 346 -2.54 -12.29 -23.22
N ARG A 347 -2.10 -11.50 -22.26
CA ARG A 347 -2.50 -11.64 -20.84
C ARG A 347 -3.38 -10.51 -20.35
N ALA A 348 -3.82 -9.63 -21.23
CA ALA A 348 -4.60 -8.44 -20.87
C ALA A 348 -5.86 -8.80 -20.04
N GLU A 349 -6.54 -9.92 -20.38
CA GLU A 349 -7.75 -10.39 -19.71
C GLU A 349 -7.52 -10.85 -18.25
N ARG A 350 -6.26 -11.01 -17.83
CA ARG A 350 -5.90 -11.41 -16.45
C ARG A 350 -5.79 -10.22 -15.49
N PHE A 351 -5.83 -9.00 -16.03
CA PHE A 351 -5.64 -7.78 -15.25
C PHE A 351 -6.98 -7.11 -14.97
N TYR A 352 -7.14 -6.71 -13.72
CA TYR A 352 -8.30 -5.97 -13.25
C TYR A 352 -7.84 -4.66 -12.64
N GLU A 353 -8.65 -3.60 -12.75
CA GLU A 353 -8.30 -2.32 -12.16
C GLU A 353 -9.50 -1.64 -11.50
N VAL A 354 -9.22 -0.95 -10.41
CA VAL A 354 -10.19 -0.13 -9.69
C VAL A 354 -9.62 1.27 -9.52
N TRP A 355 -10.40 2.25 -9.95
CA TRP A 355 -10.06 3.66 -9.83
C TRP A 355 -10.80 4.31 -8.68
N GLY A 356 -10.06 5.07 -7.85
CA GLY A 356 -10.66 5.76 -6.72
C GLY A 356 -9.66 6.10 -5.63
N GLY A 357 -10.11 6.06 -4.40
CA GLY A 357 -9.29 6.24 -3.20
C GLY A 357 -9.45 5.07 -2.23
N LEU A 358 -8.90 5.23 -1.02
CA LEU A 358 -8.91 4.19 0.01
C LEU A 358 -10.29 3.54 0.18
N LEU A 359 -11.34 4.34 0.37
CA LEU A 359 -12.68 3.78 0.62
C LEU A 359 -13.20 2.95 -0.57
N THR A 360 -12.93 3.37 -1.81
CA THR A 360 -13.30 2.59 -2.99
C THR A 360 -12.58 1.23 -2.99
N HIS A 361 -11.27 1.25 -2.79
CA HIS A 361 -10.46 0.03 -2.82
C HIS A 361 -10.82 -0.95 -1.71
N VAL A 362 -11.01 -0.47 -0.47
CA VAL A 362 -11.44 -1.37 0.63
C VAL A 362 -12.86 -1.88 0.47
N TYR A 363 -13.77 -1.11 -0.15
CA TYR A 363 -15.13 -1.60 -0.44
C TYR A 363 -15.12 -2.71 -1.48
N VAL A 364 -14.37 -2.55 -2.57
CA VAL A 364 -14.19 -3.59 -3.59
C VAL A 364 -13.52 -4.81 -2.99
N GLY A 365 -12.43 -4.64 -2.25
CA GLY A 365 -11.69 -5.72 -1.60
C GLY A 365 -12.55 -6.55 -0.64
N ASN A 366 -13.52 -5.93 0.03
CA ASN A 366 -14.36 -6.60 1.03
C ASN A 366 -15.78 -6.89 0.55
N SER A 367 -16.07 -6.74 -0.75
CA SER A 367 -17.40 -6.98 -1.31
C SER A 367 -18.52 -6.25 -0.55
N VAL A 368 -18.25 -4.99 -0.17
CA VAL A 368 -19.17 -4.16 0.61
C VAL A 368 -20.39 -3.81 -0.23
N LEU A 369 -21.56 -4.04 0.30
CA LEU A 369 -22.85 -3.80 -0.39
C LEU A 369 -23.18 -2.30 -0.40
N GLU A 370 -23.68 -1.78 -1.51
CA GLU A 370 -24.18 -0.39 -1.60
C GLU A 370 -25.49 -0.21 -0.84
N THR A 371 -26.39 -1.15 -1.01
CA THR A 371 -27.63 -1.36 -0.27
C THR A 371 -27.83 -2.87 -0.16
N SER A 372 -28.75 -3.33 0.67
CA SER A 372 -28.98 -4.75 1.02
C SER A 372 -29.10 -5.75 -0.16
N ALA A 373 -28.83 -5.39 -1.41
CA ALA A 373 -29.11 -6.21 -2.58
C ALA A 373 -28.07 -6.24 -3.71
N ARG A 374 -26.98 -5.44 -3.71
CA ARG A 374 -25.99 -5.47 -4.82
C ARG A 374 -24.56 -5.19 -4.36
N PRO A 375 -23.54 -5.94 -4.88
CA PRO A 375 -22.13 -5.60 -4.66
C PRO A 375 -21.78 -4.26 -5.34
N SER A 376 -21.01 -3.44 -4.63
CA SER A 376 -20.52 -2.16 -5.11
C SER A 376 -19.42 -2.33 -6.15
N VAL A 377 -19.68 -1.94 -7.37
CA VAL A 377 -18.75 -1.84 -8.51
C VAL A 377 -18.32 -3.20 -9.07
N PRO A 378 -18.82 -3.60 -10.25
CA PRO A 378 -18.20 -4.71 -10.98
C PRO A 378 -16.78 -4.34 -11.37
N LEU A 379 -15.82 -5.25 -11.15
CA LEU A 379 -14.50 -5.16 -11.76
C LEU A 379 -14.71 -5.27 -13.27
N THR A 380 -14.35 -4.23 -13.99
CA THR A 380 -14.31 -4.30 -15.45
C THR A 380 -12.96 -4.93 -15.81
N PRO A 381 -12.93 -6.03 -16.59
CA PRO A 381 -11.70 -6.48 -17.22
C PRO A 381 -11.12 -5.31 -18.00
N VAL A 382 -9.81 -5.16 -18.00
CA VAL A 382 -9.17 -4.18 -18.87
C VAL A 382 -9.42 -4.68 -20.30
N ALA A 383 -10.24 -3.95 -21.05
CA ALA A 383 -10.43 -4.25 -22.47
C ALA A 383 -9.09 -4.12 -23.18
N ALA A 384 -8.76 -5.15 -23.98
CA ALA A 384 -7.56 -5.17 -24.79
C ALA A 384 -7.56 -4.04 -25.84
#